data_e91e5135cb9ed32c3204e7a03a8fb216
#
_entry.id   e91e5135cb9ed32c3204e7a03a8fb216
#
_cell.length_a   1.000
_cell.length_b   1.000
_cell.length_c   1.000
_cell.angle_alpha   90.00
_cell.angle_beta   90.00
_cell.angle_gamma   90.00
#
_symmetry.space_group_name_H-M   'P 1'
#
loop_
_entity.id
_entity.type
_entity.pdbx_description
1 polymer ?
#
loop_
_entity_poly.entity_id
_entity_poly.type
_entity_poly.pdbx_seq_one_letter_code
_entity_poly.pdbx_strand_id
1 'polypeptide(L)'
;MNALRFRRTALAVATAAVLPFALAACSESDSGKDAAAGAVAEASADASSPAADASAPTTADGPFGAACAGVPKEGAGSFDGMAKDPVATAASNNPALSTLVAAVKQAGLVDTLNNAKDITVFAPTNDAFAKIPKADLDKVLADKATLTKILTYHVVGEKLTPKQLENGSFATLETGKVTTTGSGESYKVNGTSNVVCGNVPTANATVYIVDTVLMPK
;
A
#
# COMPACT_ATOMS: atom_id res chain seq x y z
N MET A 1 -45.18 3.21 29.67
CA MET A 1 -45.61 1.79 29.72
C MET A 1 -45.86 1.37 28.28
N ASN A 2 -44.93 0.70 27.65
CA ASN A 2 -45.17 -0.13 26.47
C ASN A 2 -43.94 -1.03 26.31
N ALA A 3 -44.18 -2.26 26.77
CA ALA A 3 -43.24 -3.34 26.60
C ALA A 3 -43.45 -3.99 25.23
N LEU A 4 -42.41 -4.06 24.39
CA LEU A 4 -42.44 -4.83 23.16
C LEU A 4 -41.34 -5.90 23.16
N ARG A 5 -41.83 -7.01 23.31
CA ARG A 5 -41.46 -8.42 23.24
C ARG A 5 -40.33 -8.77 22.31
N PHE A 6 -39.31 -9.36 22.91
CA PHE A 6 -38.31 -10.21 22.26
C PHE A 6 -38.96 -11.39 21.55
N ARG A 7 -38.66 -11.59 20.28
CA ARG A 7 -38.81 -12.88 19.61
C ARG A 7 -37.42 -13.41 19.25
N ARG A 8 -37.05 -14.42 20.02
CA ARG A 8 -35.93 -15.31 19.69
C ARG A 8 -36.41 -16.29 18.64
N THR A 9 -35.74 -16.38 17.50
CA THR A 9 -35.81 -17.53 16.61
C THR A 9 -34.41 -18.11 16.49
N ALA A 10 -34.28 -19.26 17.12
CA ALA A 10 -33.17 -20.18 16.92
C ALA A 10 -33.44 -21.00 15.65
N LEU A 11 -32.47 -21.08 14.75
CA LEU A 11 -32.45 -22.13 13.74
C LEU A 11 -31.01 -22.65 13.67
N ALA A 12 -30.87 -23.83 14.22
CA ALA A 12 -29.74 -24.73 14.06
C ALA A 12 -29.94 -25.53 12.78
N VAL A 13 -28.95 -25.56 11.91
CA VAL A 13 -28.76 -26.64 10.93
C VAL A 13 -27.29 -26.94 10.83
N ALA A 14 -26.95 -28.11 11.33
CA ALA A 14 -25.68 -28.77 11.12
C ALA A 14 -25.75 -29.56 9.83
N THR A 15 -24.70 -29.46 8.98
CA THR A 15 -24.37 -30.55 8.04
C THR A 15 -22.87 -30.58 7.82
N ALA A 16 -22.27 -31.63 8.30
CA ALA A 16 -20.92 -32.08 8.03
C ALA A 16 -20.88 -32.74 6.65
N ALA A 17 -19.86 -32.40 5.85
CA ALA A 17 -19.43 -33.21 4.73
C ALA A 17 -17.90 -33.27 4.71
N VAL A 18 -17.41 -34.39 5.14
CA VAL A 18 -16.01 -34.83 5.04
C VAL A 18 -15.85 -35.53 3.68
N LEU A 19 -14.86 -35.11 2.88
CA LEU A 19 -14.40 -35.90 1.73
C LEU A 19 -12.85 -35.93 1.78
N PRO A 20 -12.27 -37.12 1.84
CA PRO A 20 -10.84 -37.29 1.67
C PRO A 20 -10.51 -37.47 0.20
N PHE A 21 -9.47 -36.79 -0.29
CA PHE A 21 -8.88 -37.12 -1.57
C PHE A 21 -7.45 -37.62 -1.38
N ALA A 22 -7.29 -38.83 -1.90
CA ALA A 22 -6.15 -39.71 -1.75
C ALA A 22 -4.93 -39.26 -2.54
N LEU A 23 -3.77 -39.64 -1.97
CA LEU A 23 -2.45 -39.69 -2.61
C LEU A 23 -2.45 -40.56 -3.88
N ALA A 24 -1.74 -40.12 -4.88
CA ALA A 24 -1.15 -40.98 -5.89
C ALA A 24 0.30 -40.58 -6.10
N ALA A 25 1.18 -41.40 -5.52
CA ALA A 25 2.57 -41.50 -5.85
C ALA A 25 2.71 -42.50 -7.03
N CYS A 26 3.79 -42.38 -7.76
CA CYS A 26 4.51 -43.34 -8.62
C CYS A 26 5.01 -42.59 -9.86
N SER A 27 6.21 -42.77 -10.36
CA SER A 27 7.08 -43.91 -10.35
C SER A 27 8.46 -43.50 -10.84
N GLU A 28 9.43 -44.18 -10.30
CA GLU A 28 10.84 -44.35 -10.66
C GLU A 28 11.06 -44.96 -12.04
N SER A 29 12.34 -44.91 -12.37
CA SER A 29 13.12 -45.78 -13.29
C SER A 29 13.22 -45.24 -14.72
N ASP A 30 14.36 -45.24 -15.37
CA ASP A 30 15.46 -46.18 -15.33
C ASP A 30 16.68 -45.64 -16.09
N SER A 31 17.81 -46.19 -15.72
CA SER A 31 19.15 -46.09 -16.25
C SER A 31 19.33 -46.31 -17.77
N GLY A 32 20.29 -45.60 -18.32
CA GLY A 32 20.91 -45.94 -19.62
C GLY A 32 22.28 -45.31 -19.75
N LYS A 33 23.30 -46.06 -19.35
CA LYS A 33 24.72 -45.86 -19.69
C LYS A 33 24.89 -45.88 -21.21
N ASP A 34 25.76 -45.01 -21.75
CA ASP A 34 26.97 -45.46 -22.41
C ASP A 34 27.89 -44.30 -22.83
N ALA A 35 29.15 -44.60 -22.76
CA ALA A 35 30.31 -43.77 -22.88
C ALA A 35 30.67 -43.45 -24.35
N ALA A 36 31.34 -42.30 -24.57
CA ALA A 36 32.55 -42.25 -25.39
C ALA A 36 33.20 -40.87 -25.33
N ALA A 37 34.45 -40.92 -25.06
CA ALA A 37 35.51 -39.97 -24.99
C ALA A 37 35.70 -39.05 -26.21
N GLY A 38 36.21 -37.84 -25.93
CA GLY A 38 36.73 -36.92 -26.96
C GLY A 38 37.38 -35.71 -26.31
N ALA A 39 38.68 -35.66 -26.36
CA ALA A 39 39.61 -34.81 -25.65
C ALA A 39 39.72 -33.38 -26.18
N VAL A 40 40.18 -32.52 -25.26
CA VAL A 40 41.09 -31.35 -25.36
C VAL A 40 40.66 -30.11 -26.19
N ALA A 41 40.58 -28.98 -25.48
CA ALA A 41 41.44 -27.81 -25.71
C ALA A 41 41.19 -26.75 -24.63
N GLU A 42 42.22 -26.39 -23.90
CA GLU A 42 42.34 -25.20 -23.08
C GLU A 42 42.20 -23.95 -23.92
N ALA A 43 41.40 -23.01 -23.46
CA ALA A 43 41.60 -21.61 -23.76
C ALA A 43 41.12 -20.80 -22.55
N SER A 44 42.05 -20.36 -21.74
CA SER A 44 41.90 -19.30 -20.78
C SER A 44 41.47 -18.05 -21.49
N ALA A 45 40.32 -17.50 -21.17
CA ALA A 45 39.93 -16.15 -21.50
C ALA A 45 39.31 -15.50 -20.25
N ASP A 46 40.10 -14.62 -19.71
CA ASP A 46 39.83 -13.47 -18.91
C ASP A 46 38.33 -13.04 -18.94
N ALA A 47 37.62 -13.32 -17.88
CA ALA A 47 36.26 -12.80 -17.68
C ALA A 47 36.36 -11.56 -16.81
N SER A 48 36.61 -10.41 -17.45
CA SER A 48 36.25 -9.12 -16.91
C SER A 48 34.73 -9.09 -16.73
N SER A 49 34.30 -9.25 -15.49
CA SER A 49 32.93 -8.91 -15.07
C SER A 49 32.68 -7.42 -15.37
N PRO A 50 31.73 -7.08 -16.22
CA PRO A 50 31.21 -5.73 -16.18
C PRO A 50 30.42 -5.59 -14.90
N ALA A 51 30.87 -4.70 -14.01
CA ALA A 51 30.03 -4.17 -12.96
C ALA A 51 28.75 -3.66 -13.64
N ALA A 52 27.68 -4.39 -13.43
CA ALA A 52 26.34 -3.90 -13.80
C ALA A 52 26.09 -2.66 -12.94
N ASP A 53 26.30 -1.51 -13.55
CA ASP A 53 25.67 -0.28 -13.16
C ASP A 53 24.15 -0.56 -13.17
N ALA A 54 23.64 -0.82 -11.99
CA ALA A 54 22.21 -0.90 -11.75
C ALA A 54 21.67 0.54 -11.76
N SER A 55 21.71 1.19 -12.92
CA SER A 55 20.80 2.26 -13.26
C SER A 55 19.40 1.66 -13.18
N ALA A 56 18.76 1.86 -12.04
CA ALA A 56 17.35 1.57 -11.88
C ALA A 56 16.61 2.22 -13.05
N PRO A 57 15.73 1.49 -13.75
CA PRO A 57 14.96 2.09 -14.81
C PRO A 57 14.10 3.20 -14.18
N THR A 58 14.38 4.43 -14.56
CA THR A 58 13.48 5.57 -14.36
C THR A 58 12.29 5.36 -15.27
N THR A 59 11.48 4.37 -14.98
CA THR A 59 10.19 4.22 -15.63
C THR A 59 9.25 5.23 -14.99
N ALA A 60 8.55 6.00 -15.81
CA ALA A 60 7.53 6.97 -15.40
C ALA A 60 6.39 6.33 -14.56
N ASP A 61 6.46 5.03 -14.30
CA ASP A 61 5.47 4.21 -13.61
C ASP A 61 5.95 3.68 -12.24
N GLY A 62 7.19 3.93 -11.81
CA GLY A 62 7.73 3.48 -10.50
C GLY A 62 7.48 4.48 -9.36
N PRO A 63 7.71 4.05 -8.09
CA PRO A 63 7.74 4.96 -6.96
C PRO A 63 8.82 6.02 -7.12
N PHE A 64 8.52 7.28 -6.77
CA PHE A 64 9.40 8.43 -6.92
C PHE A 64 9.42 9.31 -5.67
N GLY A 65 10.45 10.14 -5.54
CA GLY A 65 10.59 11.13 -4.46
C GLY A 65 11.61 10.72 -3.39
N ALA A 66 12.17 11.73 -2.74
CA ALA A 66 13.32 11.58 -1.84
C ALA A 66 13.06 10.67 -0.63
N ALA A 67 11.83 10.70 -0.08
CA ALA A 67 11.49 9.85 1.08
C ALA A 67 11.27 8.38 0.72
N CYS A 68 11.20 8.03 -0.57
CA CYS A 68 11.18 6.64 -1.00
C CYS A 68 12.46 5.87 -0.61
N ALA A 69 13.59 6.57 -0.47
CA ALA A 69 14.84 5.97 0.01
C ALA A 69 14.73 5.42 1.46
N GLY A 70 13.80 5.94 2.25
CA GLY A 70 13.52 5.46 3.61
C GLY A 70 12.62 4.23 3.69
N VAL A 71 12.06 3.78 2.57
CA VAL A 71 11.25 2.56 2.50
C VAL A 71 12.18 1.34 2.54
N PRO A 72 11.89 0.31 3.37
CA PRO A 72 12.66 -0.91 3.39
C PRO A 72 12.79 -1.54 1.99
N LYS A 73 13.96 -2.06 1.67
CA LYS A 73 14.21 -2.71 0.37
C LYS A 73 13.64 -4.11 0.30
N GLU A 74 13.43 -4.74 1.45
CA GLU A 74 12.96 -6.13 1.56
C GLU A 74 11.89 -6.26 2.64
N GLY A 75 11.13 -7.36 2.59
CA GLY A 75 10.07 -7.67 3.54
C GLY A 75 8.73 -7.01 3.22
N ALA A 76 7.77 -7.17 4.12
CA ALA A 76 6.39 -6.68 3.93
C ALA A 76 6.29 -5.14 3.81
N GLY A 77 7.27 -4.40 4.36
CA GLY A 77 7.34 -2.94 4.25
C GLY A 77 8.02 -2.41 2.99
N SER A 78 8.60 -3.28 2.15
CA SER A 78 9.18 -2.90 0.85
C SER A 78 8.08 -2.58 -0.17
N PHE A 79 8.45 -1.95 -1.28
CA PHE A 79 7.49 -1.69 -2.36
C PHE A 79 6.86 -2.97 -2.89
N ASP A 80 7.64 -4.03 -3.09
CA ASP A 80 7.15 -5.34 -3.54
C ASP A 80 6.26 -6.04 -2.49
N GLY A 81 6.57 -5.85 -1.21
CA GLY A 81 5.75 -6.35 -0.10
C GLY A 81 4.41 -5.62 -0.04
N MET A 82 4.45 -4.28 -0.05
CA MET A 82 3.26 -3.45 -0.01
C MET A 82 2.35 -3.66 -1.23
N ALA A 83 2.91 -3.92 -2.41
CA ALA A 83 2.13 -4.19 -3.63
C ALA A 83 1.23 -5.44 -3.52
N LYS A 84 1.55 -6.37 -2.63
CA LYS A 84 0.78 -7.60 -2.40
C LYS A 84 -0.31 -7.44 -1.34
N ASP A 85 -0.19 -6.43 -0.49
CA ASP A 85 -1.09 -6.20 0.63
C ASP A 85 -2.11 -5.09 0.33
N PRO A 86 -3.34 -5.18 0.85
CA PRO A 86 -4.28 -4.07 0.83
C PRO A 86 -3.71 -2.84 1.57
N VAL A 87 -4.15 -1.65 1.19
CA VAL A 87 -3.52 -0.37 1.57
C VAL A 87 -3.34 -0.16 3.08
N ALA A 88 -4.32 -0.51 3.91
CA ALA A 88 -4.19 -0.34 5.35
C ALA A 88 -3.21 -1.35 5.97
N THR A 89 -3.14 -2.57 5.41
CA THR A 89 -2.15 -3.59 5.79
C THR A 89 -0.75 -3.16 5.34
N ALA A 90 -0.60 -2.75 4.08
CA ALA A 90 0.64 -2.24 3.52
C ALA A 90 1.20 -1.05 4.34
N ALA A 91 0.33 -0.08 4.68
CA ALA A 91 0.70 1.05 5.54
C ALA A 91 1.18 0.60 6.93
N SER A 92 0.59 -0.46 7.50
CA SER A 92 0.99 -1.00 8.81
C SER A 92 2.41 -1.58 8.82
N ASN A 93 2.91 -1.98 7.67
CA ASN A 93 4.26 -2.50 7.49
C ASN A 93 5.31 -1.39 7.27
N ASN A 94 4.87 -0.14 7.14
CA ASN A 94 5.77 1.01 6.95
C ASN A 94 5.90 1.82 8.24
N PRO A 95 7.09 1.86 8.88
CA PRO A 95 7.28 2.56 10.15
C PRO A 95 7.05 4.09 10.07
N ALA A 96 7.25 4.69 8.90
CA ALA A 96 7.01 6.12 8.68
C ALA A 96 5.52 6.51 8.72
N LEU A 97 4.60 5.54 8.66
CA LEU A 97 3.15 5.73 8.64
C LEU A 97 2.46 5.24 9.93
N SER A 98 3.21 4.93 10.98
CA SER A 98 2.66 4.33 12.21
C SER A 98 1.57 5.19 12.88
N THR A 99 1.71 6.51 12.88
CA THR A 99 0.70 7.43 13.41
C THR A 99 -0.58 7.42 12.58
N LEU A 100 -0.46 7.40 11.25
CA LEU A 100 -1.60 7.26 10.35
C LEU A 100 -2.35 5.95 10.60
N VAL A 101 -1.61 4.84 10.73
CA VAL A 101 -2.19 3.52 10.99
C VAL A 101 -2.95 3.48 12.32
N ALA A 102 -2.40 4.11 13.38
CA ALA A 102 -3.09 4.24 14.65
C ALA A 102 -4.41 5.02 14.50
N ALA A 103 -4.38 6.14 13.76
CA ALA A 103 -5.56 6.95 13.48
C ALA A 103 -6.63 6.17 12.67
N VAL A 104 -6.23 5.42 11.64
CA VAL A 104 -7.12 4.58 10.82
C VAL A 104 -7.78 3.48 11.66
N LYS A 105 -7.02 2.83 12.54
CA LYS A 105 -7.55 1.82 13.47
C LYS A 105 -8.55 2.44 14.45
N GLN A 106 -8.25 3.60 15.02
CA GLN A 106 -9.12 4.32 15.94
C GLN A 106 -10.42 4.77 15.28
N ALA A 107 -10.36 5.22 14.03
CA ALA A 107 -11.53 5.57 13.23
C ALA A 107 -12.37 4.32 12.83
N GLY A 108 -11.79 3.12 12.84
CA GLY A 108 -12.43 1.89 12.38
C GLY A 108 -12.51 1.79 10.86
N LEU A 109 -11.58 2.42 10.14
CA LEU A 109 -11.58 2.49 8.67
C LEU A 109 -10.71 1.42 8.00
N VAL A 110 -10.08 0.52 8.77
CA VAL A 110 -9.17 -0.50 8.24
C VAL A 110 -9.86 -1.36 7.18
N ASP A 111 -11.03 -1.90 7.50
CA ASP A 111 -11.78 -2.77 6.58
C ASP A 111 -12.32 -1.99 5.38
N THR A 112 -12.76 -0.74 5.59
CA THR A 112 -13.22 0.13 4.51
C THR A 112 -12.12 0.38 3.49
N LEU A 113 -10.90 0.70 3.94
CA LEU A 113 -9.75 0.95 3.08
C LEU A 113 -9.24 -0.33 2.41
N ASN A 114 -9.23 -1.46 3.11
CA ASN A 114 -8.77 -2.72 2.55
C ASN A 114 -9.72 -3.31 1.51
N ASN A 115 -11.02 -3.04 1.63
CA ASN A 115 -12.04 -3.51 0.69
C ASN A 115 -12.32 -2.54 -0.48
N ALA A 116 -11.88 -1.29 -0.37
CA ALA A 116 -11.98 -0.33 -1.47
C ALA A 116 -11.14 -0.79 -2.67
N LYS A 117 -11.53 -0.41 -3.87
CA LYS A 117 -10.82 -0.78 -5.10
C LYS A 117 -10.46 0.47 -5.88
N ASP A 118 -9.27 0.43 -6.50
CA ASP A 118 -8.79 1.47 -7.40
C ASP A 118 -8.85 2.88 -6.78
N ILE A 119 -8.46 2.98 -5.52
CA ILE A 119 -8.40 4.25 -4.79
C ILE A 119 -6.98 4.83 -4.76
N THR A 120 -6.88 6.11 -4.48
CA THR A 120 -5.62 6.79 -4.18
C THR A 120 -5.66 7.30 -2.75
N VAL A 121 -4.59 7.03 -2.02
CA VAL A 121 -4.45 7.45 -0.61
C VAL A 121 -3.28 8.42 -0.48
N PHE A 122 -3.55 9.63 -0.02
CA PHE A 122 -2.53 10.59 0.41
C PHE A 122 -2.17 10.30 1.86
N ALA A 123 -1.06 9.61 2.09
CA ALA A 123 -0.65 9.10 3.40
C ALA A 123 0.31 10.08 4.10
N PRO A 124 -0.12 10.82 5.14
CA PRO A 124 0.78 11.69 5.88
C PRO A 124 1.77 10.88 6.73
N THR A 125 3.03 11.31 6.72
CA THR A 125 4.10 10.73 7.55
C THR A 125 3.91 11.05 9.04
N ASN A 126 4.64 10.35 9.90
CA ASN A 126 4.69 10.70 11.33
C ASN A 126 5.11 12.17 11.54
N ASP A 127 6.06 12.67 10.73
CA ASP A 127 6.50 14.08 10.77
C ASP A 127 5.40 15.04 10.33
N ALA A 128 4.51 14.63 9.42
CA ALA A 128 3.34 15.43 9.04
C ALA A 128 2.40 15.65 10.23
N PHE A 129 2.18 14.62 11.04
CA PHE A 129 1.40 14.73 12.28
C PHE A 129 2.12 15.57 13.35
N ALA A 130 3.46 15.50 13.42
CA ALA A 130 4.24 16.30 14.36
C ALA A 130 4.17 17.82 14.07
N LYS A 131 3.81 18.22 12.85
CA LYS A 131 3.57 19.63 12.50
C LYS A 131 2.26 20.18 13.07
N ILE A 132 1.32 19.31 13.47
CA ILE A 132 0.06 19.71 14.09
C ILE A 132 0.31 19.96 15.59
N PRO A 133 -0.16 21.08 16.15
CA PRO A 133 -0.09 21.30 17.59
C PRO A 133 -0.71 20.14 18.35
N LYS A 134 0.00 19.64 19.37
CA LYS A 134 -0.43 18.44 20.10
C LYS A 134 -1.87 18.54 20.64
N ALA A 135 -2.25 19.73 21.13
CA ALA A 135 -3.59 19.98 21.66
C ALA A 135 -4.69 19.82 20.59
N ASP A 136 -4.39 20.15 19.34
CA ASP A 136 -5.34 20.00 18.23
C ASP A 136 -5.34 18.55 17.71
N LEU A 137 -4.18 17.91 17.65
CA LEU A 137 -4.07 16.49 17.31
C LEU A 137 -4.84 15.63 18.32
N ASP A 138 -4.69 15.87 19.62
CA ASP A 138 -5.38 15.14 20.68
C ASP A 138 -6.91 15.31 20.56
N LYS A 139 -7.40 16.51 20.22
CA LYS A 139 -8.83 16.76 19.97
C LYS A 139 -9.35 15.97 18.76
N VAL A 140 -8.59 15.99 17.65
CA VAL A 140 -8.97 15.25 16.43
C VAL A 140 -8.98 13.74 16.70
N LEU A 141 -7.99 13.22 17.41
CA LEU A 141 -7.93 11.80 17.77
C LEU A 141 -9.04 11.40 18.75
N ALA A 142 -9.47 12.29 19.65
CA ALA A 142 -10.56 12.03 20.58
C ALA A 142 -11.94 12.05 19.91
N ASP A 143 -12.10 12.84 18.85
CA ASP A 143 -13.35 12.93 18.08
C ASP A 143 -13.32 12.01 16.85
N LYS A 144 -13.94 10.84 16.98
CA LYS A 144 -14.01 9.84 15.92
C LYS A 144 -14.68 10.38 14.65
N ALA A 145 -15.65 11.27 14.75
CA ALA A 145 -16.34 11.83 13.58
C ALA A 145 -15.40 12.76 12.80
N THR A 146 -14.72 13.67 13.47
CA THR A 146 -13.72 14.55 12.87
C THR A 146 -12.54 13.74 12.31
N LEU A 147 -12.06 12.74 13.04
CA LEU A 147 -10.99 11.86 12.57
C LEU A 147 -11.39 11.12 11.28
N THR A 148 -12.59 10.54 11.26
CA THR A 148 -13.12 9.88 10.07
C THR A 148 -13.20 10.84 8.88
N LYS A 149 -13.69 12.05 9.12
CA LYS A 149 -13.80 13.09 8.09
C LYS A 149 -12.43 13.46 7.51
N ILE A 150 -11.44 13.68 8.35
CA ILE A 150 -10.07 13.98 7.91
C ILE A 150 -9.48 12.79 7.14
N LEU A 151 -9.60 11.57 7.65
CA LEU A 151 -9.05 10.38 6.99
C LEU A 151 -9.70 10.09 5.64
N THR A 152 -11.03 10.24 5.53
CA THR A 152 -11.74 10.09 4.24
C THR A 152 -11.43 11.21 3.25
N TYR A 153 -11.05 12.40 3.73
CA TYR A 153 -10.55 13.49 2.89
C TYR A 153 -9.18 13.18 2.28
N HIS A 154 -8.37 12.31 2.90
CA HIS A 154 -7.10 11.84 2.35
C HIS A 154 -7.25 10.74 1.27
N VAL A 155 -8.47 10.27 1.02
CA VAL A 155 -8.74 9.18 0.09
C VAL A 155 -9.55 9.68 -1.10
N VAL A 156 -9.03 9.46 -2.29
CA VAL A 156 -9.69 9.73 -3.57
C VAL A 156 -10.24 8.43 -4.14
N GLY A 157 -11.48 8.44 -4.59
CA GLY A 157 -12.22 7.26 -5.09
C GLY A 157 -11.80 6.79 -6.48
N GLU A 158 -10.61 7.15 -6.94
CA GLU A 158 -10.05 6.73 -8.24
C GLU A 158 -8.53 6.53 -8.13
N LYS A 159 -8.00 5.66 -9.00
CA LYS A 159 -6.56 5.44 -9.09
C LYS A 159 -5.91 6.54 -9.90
N LEU A 160 -5.08 7.36 -9.25
CA LEU A 160 -4.37 8.48 -9.88
C LEU A 160 -2.95 8.08 -10.28
N THR A 161 -2.59 8.44 -11.49
CA THR A 161 -1.21 8.36 -12.01
C THR A 161 -0.46 9.66 -11.72
N PRO A 162 0.88 9.65 -11.71
CA PRO A 162 1.68 10.87 -11.54
C PRO A 162 1.32 11.98 -12.53
N LYS A 163 1.03 11.62 -13.77
CA LYS A 163 0.62 12.57 -14.83
C LYS A 163 -0.69 13.29 -14.49
N GLN A 164 -1.64 12.62 -13.86
CA GLN A 164 -2.90 13.24 -13.44
C GLN A 164 -2.72 14.22 -12.28
N LEU A 165 -1.65 14.02 -11.46
CA LEU A 165 -1.32 14.95 -10.37
C LEU A 165 -0.67 16.26 -10.82
N GLU A 166 -0.24 16.39 -12.07
CA GLU A 166 0.40 17.62 -12.57
C GLU A 166 -0.50 18.84 -12.43
N ASN A 167 -1.78 18.68 -12.72
CA ASN A 167 -2.80 19.71 -12.54
C ASN A 167 -4.19 19.05 -12.42
N GLY A 168 -4.52 18.60 -11.21
CA GLY A 168 -5.72 17.82 -10.96
C GLY A 168 -6.61 18.40 -9.87
N SER A 169 -7.90 18.05 -9.95
CA SER A 169 -8.88 18.31 -8.88
C SER A 169 -9.78 17.08 -8.74
N PHE A 170 -9.65 16.38 -7.62
CA PHE A 170 -10.24 15.06 -7.42
C PHE A 170 -11.22 15.07 -6.25
N ALA A 171 -12.31 14.33 -6.42
CA ALA A 171 -13.28 14.14 -5.34
C ALA A 171 -12.76 13.11 -4.33
N THR A 172 -12.84 13.46 -3.06
CA THR A 172 -12.45 12.57 -1.96
C THR A 172 -13.65 11.76 -1.46
N LEU A 173 -13.40 10.72 -0.68
CA LEU A 173 -14.46 9.95 -0.03
C LEU A 173 -15.23 10.77 1.02
N GLU A 174 -14.68 11.89 1.47
CA GLU A 174 -15.37 12.85 2.35
C GLU A 174 -16.34 13.76 1.58
N THR A 175 -16.32 13.72 0.22
CA THR A 175 -17.07 14.58 -0.72
C THR A 175 -16.43 15.95 -1.00
N GLY A 176 -15.40 16.34 -0.27
CA GLY A 176 -14.56 17.49 -0.58
C GLY A 176 -13.66 17.23 -1.80
N LYS A 177 -12.96 18.26 -2.24
CA LYS A 177 -12.00 18.18 -3.36
C LYS A 177 -10.59 18.39 -2.87
N VAL A 178 -9.68 17.56 -3.39
CA VAL A 178 -8.23 17.72 -3.27
C VAL A 178 -7.71 18.21 -4.61
N THR A 179 -6.90 19.26 -4.59
CA THR A 179 -6.22 19.78 -5.79
C THR A 179 -4.76 19.38 -5.77
N THR A 180 -4.23 19.05 -6.93
CA THR A 180 -2.81 18.72 -7.09
C THR A 180 -2.18 19.57 -8.16
N THR A 181 -0.92 19.91 -7.97
CA THR A 181 -0.10 20.65 -8.92
C THR A 181 1.34 20.16 -8.85
N GLY A 182 2.06 20.19 -9.96
CA GLY A 182 3.47 19.80 -9.96
C GLY A 182 3.91 19.21 -11.30
N SER A 183 5.12 18.68 -11.34
CA SER A 183 5.65 17.97 -12.50
C SER A 183 6.85 17.09 -12.10
N GLY A 184 7.15 16.08 -12.90
CA GLY A 184 8.26 15.17 -12.65
C GLY A 184 8.10 14.40 -11.36
N GLU A 185 8.93 14.69 -10.35
CA GLU A 185 8.89 14.05 -9.03
C GLU A 185 8.41 15.02 -7.92
N SER A 186 8.02 16.22 -8.29
CA SER A 186 7.64 17.29 -7.35
C SER A 186 6.17 17.63 -7.49
N TYR A 187 5.36 17.15 -6.58
CA TYR A 187 3.92 17.42 -6.54
C TYR A 187 3.51 18.05 -5.21
N LYS A 188 2.52 18.92 -5.28
CA LYS A 188 1.88 19.54 -4.12
C LYS A 188 0.39 19.21 -4.11
N VAL A 189 -0.12 18.93 -2.93
CA VAL A 189 -1.53 18.68 -2.66
C VAL A 189 -2.09 19.86 -1.88
N ASN A 190 -3.20 20.41 -2.34
CA ASN A 190 -3.83 21.63 -1.80
C ASN A 190 -2.87 22.83 -1.69
N GLY A 191 -1.79 22.86 -2.49
CA GLY A 191 -0.81 23.93 -2.47
C GLY A 191 0.12 23.98 -1.25
N THR A 192 -0.09 23.13 -0.26
CA THR A 192 0.64 23.14 1.04
C THR A 192 1.37 21.86 1.36
N SER A 193 0.86 20.71 0.98
CA SER A 193 1.45 19.41 1.29
C SER A 193 2.28 18.91 0.13
N ASN A 194 3.55 18.60 0.35
CA ASN A 194 4.41 18.04 -0.68
C ASN A 194 4.29 16.51 -0.71
N VAL A 195 4.27 15.93 -1.89
CA VAL A 195 4.46 14.49 -2.08
C VAL A 195 5.95 14.19 -1.92
N VAL A 196 6.29 13.43 -0.90
CA VAL A 196 7.68 13.08 -0.57
C VAL A 196 8.09 11.69 -1.05
N CYS A 197 7.12 10.79 -1.20
CA CYS A 197 7.27 9.52 -1.92
C CYS A 197 5.94 9.18 -2.59
N GLY A 198 5.93 9.10 -3.89
CA GLY A 198 4.72 8.93 -4.70
C GLY A 198 4.69 7.63 -5.49
N ASN A 199 3.51 7.35 -6.03
CA ASN A 199 3.22 6.20 -6.88
C ASN A 199 3.57 4.84 -6.25
N VAL A 200 3.39 4.72 -4.95
CA VAL A 200 3.63 3.47 -4.22
C VAL A 200 2.45 2.52 -4.45
N PRO A 201 2.67 1.37 -5.10
CA PRO A 201 1.59 0.43 -5.39
C PRO A 201 1.21 -0.37 -4.15
N THR A 202 -0.09 -0.64 -4.00
CA THR A 202 -0.64 -1.65 -3.09
C THR A 202 -1.63 -2.53 -3.84
N ALA A 203 -2.11 -3.60 -3.24
CA ALA A 203 -3.01 -4.55 -3.91
C ALA A 203 -4.31 -3.89 -4.42
N ASN A 204 -4.77 -2.83 -3.78
CA ASN A 204 -6.05 -2.18 -4.08
C ASN A 204 -5.99 -0.66 -4.24
N ALA A 205 -4.81 -0.05 -4.08
CA ALA A 205 -4.66 1.40 -4.10
C ALA A 205 -3.30 1.85 -4.64
N THR A 206 -3.20 3.14 -4.96
CA THR A 206 -1.92 3.84 -5.13
C THR A 206 -1.73 4.80 -3.96
N VAL A 207 -0.55 4.78 -3.36
CA VAL A 207 -0.25 5.63 -2.19
C VAL A 207 0.72 6.74 -2.57
N TYR A 208 0.39 7.96 -2.15
CA TYR A 208 1.25 9.14 -2.21
C TYR A 208 1.53 9.60 -0.78
N ILE A 209 2.77 9.43 -0.34
CA ILE A 209 3.20 9.83 1.00
C ILE A 209 3.45 11.34 1.00
N VAL A 210 2.84 12.03 1.96
CA VAL A 210 2.87 13.50 2.04
C VAL A 210 3.45 13.98 3.38
N ASP A 211 4.07 15.15 3.33
CA ASP A 211 4.76 15.77 4.48
C ASP A 211 3.85 16.63 5.36
N THR A 212 2.58 16.75 5.02
CA THR A 212 1.61 17.59 5.77
C THR A 212 0.24 16.93 5.71
N VAL A 213 -0.49 16.95 6.83
CA VAL A 213 -1.86 16.41 6.92
C VAL A 213 -2.82 17.33 6.17
N LEU A 214 -3.67 16.75 5.33
CA LEU A 214 -4.68 17.49 4.59
C LEU A 214 -5.89 17.77 5.49
N MET A 215 -6.26 19.02 5.62
CA MET A 215 -7.46 19.42 6.37
C MET A 215 -8.60 19.73 5.41
N PRO A 216 -9.79 19.14 5.61
CA PRO A 216 -10.98 19.55 4.86
C PRO A 216 -11.33 21.01 5.19
N LYS A 217 -11.77 21.75 4.18
CA LYS A 217 -12.17 23.16 4.31
C LYS A 217 -13.63 23.28 4.74
#